data_4592a9cde633affb06c11e6c3915bf84
#
_entry.id   4592a9cde633affb06c11e6c3915bf84
#
_cell.length_a   1.000
_cell.length_b   1.000
_cell.length_c   1.000
_cell.angle_alpha   90.00
_cell.angle_beta   90.00
_cell.angle_gamma   90.00
#
_symmetry.space_group_name_H-M   'P 1'
#
loop_
_entity.id
_entity.type
_entity.pdbx_description
1 polymer ?
#
loop_
_entity_poly.entity_id
_entity_poly.type
_entity_poly.pdbx_seq_one_letter_code
_entity_poly.pdbx_strand_id
1 'polypeptide(L)'
;SGFLYCKFGRRYGAVLTRNGVTTVSAAIDGGQPWRRSVGDNVTYTDWRRDSYFTALKDLLPGIKRLGVEFDEVNLDLKMLLEEHFPGVELVDCAASAMSLRTIKSAEEHVLIRKGADMCAVGGRALMQAVKPGVPEHEIALASTSAMVRGIAESFPFVELMDTWTWFQSGINTDGAHNPVTNKLVEAG
;
A
#
# COMPACT_ATOMS: atom_id res chain seq x y z
N SER A 1 1.04 0.87 11.08
CA SER A 1 1.17 -0.55 10.81
C SER A 1 1.79 -0.73 9.42
N GLY A 2 2.89 -1.45 9.29
CA GLY A 2 3.53 -1.77 8.00
C GLY A 2 2.75 -2.79 7.17
N PHE A 3 1.43 -2.76 7.26
CA PHE A 3 0.57 -3.69 6.57
C PHE A 3 0.30 -3.21 5.14
N LEU A 4 1.07 -3.75 4.21
CA LEU A 4 0.81 -3.62 2.77
C LEU A 4 0.09 -4.88 2.31
N TYR A 5 -1.11 -4.69 1.78
CA TYR A 5 -1.96 -5.76 1.32
C TYR A 5 -2.26 -5.66 -0.17
N CYS A 6 -2.24 -6.78 -0.86
CA CYS A 6 -2.61 -6.83 -2.27
C CYS A 6 -4.12 -6.66 -2.44
N LYS A 7 -4.53 -5.64 -3.18
CA LYS A 7 -5.94 -5.35 -3.47
C LYS A 7 -6.47 -6.26 -4.59
N PHE A 8 -6.83 -7.49 -4.26
CA PHE A 8 -7.51 -8.38 -5.22
C PHE A 8 -9.04 -8.38 -5.07
N GLY A 9 -9.62 -7.24 -4.71
CA GLY A 9 -11.07 -7.10 -4.60
C GLY A 9 -11.69 -7.68 -3.33
N ARG A 10 -10.89 -8.21 -2.40
CA ARG A 10 -11.34 -8.69 -1.09
C ARG A 10 -11.31 -7.58 -0.06
N ARG A 11 -12.29 -7.59 0.85
CA ARG A 11 -12.31 -6.64 1.97
C ARG A 11 -11.23 -7.00 2.98
N TYR A 12 -10.57 -6.00 3.50
CA TYR A 12 -9.61 -6.12 4.58
C TYR A 12 -9.63 -4.85 5.42
N GLY A 13 -9.11 -4.94 6.63
CA GLY A 13 -9.03 -3.81 7.51
C GLY A 13 -8.18 -4.09 8.73
N ALA A 14 -7.94 -3.05 9.52
CA ALA A 14 -7.34 -3.15 10.84
C ALA A 14 -8.35 -2.57 11.85
N VAL A 15 -8.66 -3.35 12.86
CA VAL A 15 -9.53 -2.98 13.98
C VAL A 15 -8.66 -2.57 15.15
N LEU A 16 -8.74 -1.31 15.55
CA LEU A 16 -8.05 -0.77 16.71
C LEU A 16 -9.03 -0.66 17.87
N THR A 17 -8.70 -1.31 18.98
CA THR A 17 -9.44 -1.23 20.24
C THR A 17 -8.50 -0.80 21.36
N ARG A 18 -9.01 -0.64 22.57
CA ARG A 18 -8.16 -0.41 23.76
C ARG A 18 -7.24 -1.59 24.08
N ASN A 19 -7.56 -2.78 23.57
CA ASN A 19 -6.79 -4.02 23.81
C ASN A 19 -5.69 -4.26 22.77
N GLY A 20 -5.65 -3.49 21.70
CA GLY A 20 -4.67 -3.62 20.64
C GLY A 20 -5.24 -3.51 19.23
N VAL A 21 -4.45 -3.96 18.28
CA VAL A 21 -4.77 -3.97 16.84
C VAL A 21 -4.98 -5.40 16.39
N THR A 22 -6.08 -5.65 15.69
CA THR A 22 -6.35 -6.92 15.00
C THR A 22 -6.60 -6.65 13.52
N THR A 23 -5.88 -7.31 12.65
CA THR A 23 -6.15 -7.24 11.20
C THR A 23 -7.21 -8.26 10.82
N VAL A 24 -8.05 -7.90 9.86
CA VAL A 24 -9.08 -8.78 9.28
C VAL A 24 -8.80 -8.91 7.80
N SER A 25 -8.63 -10.13 7.32
CA SER A 25 -8.27 -10.42 5.93
C SER A 25 -8.97 -11.67 5.40
N ALA A 26 -9.10 -11.79 4.09
CA ALA A 26 -9.59 -13.02 3.48
C ALA A 26 -8.61 -14.17 3.73
N ALA A 27 -9.10 -15.37 3.93
CA ALA A 27 -8.28 -16.55 4.23
C ALA A 27 -7.27 -16.88 3.11
N ILE A 28 -7.59 -16.55 1.88
CA ILE A 28 -6.67 -16.72 0.73
C ILE A 28 -5.38 -15.91 0.89
N ASP A 29 -5.44 -14.81 1.64
CA ASP A 29 -4.29 -13.91 1.88
C ASP A 29 -3.76 -14.02 3.31
N GLY A 30 -4.31 -14.90 4.12
CA GLY A 30 -4.08 -14.96 5.58
C GLY A 30 -2.62 -15.08 5.99
N GLY A 31 -1.78 -15.67 5.18
CA GLY A 31 -0.35 -15.78 5.46
C GLY A 31 0.40 -14.44 5.46
N GLN A 32 0.00 -13.47 4.68
CA GLN A 32 0.66 -12.15 4.60
C GLN A 32 0.35 -11.27 5.80
N PRO A 33 -0.93 -11.02 6.17
CA PRO A 33 -1.26 -10.25 7.36
C PRO A 33 -0.65 -10.82 8.62
N TRP A 34 -0.67 -12.14 8.77
CA TRP A 34 -0.09 -12.81 9.93
C TRP A 34 1.39 -12.51 10.13
N ARG A 35 2.18 -12.45 9.05
CA ARG A 35 3.61 -12.14 9.13
C ARG A 35 3.92 -10.65 9.28
N ARG A 36 3.03 -9.77 8.83
CA ARG A 36 3.29 -8.33 8.66
C ARG A 36 2.54 -7.43 9.63
N SER A 37 1.48 -7.91 10.27
CA SER A 37 0.75 -7.12 11.24
C SER A 37 1.43 -7.08 12.59
N VAL A 38 1.26 -5.98 13.31
CA VAL A 38 1.83 -5.75 14.65
C VAL A 38 0.98 -6.41 15.75
N GLY A 39 -0.19 -6.92 15.42
CA GLY A 39 -1.12 -7.55 16.38
C GLY A 39 -1.68 -8.83 15.80
N ASP A 40 -2.79 -9.24 16.35
CA ASP A 40 -3.48 -10.44 15.89
C ASP A 40 -4.02 -10.30 14.48
N ASN A 41 -4.28 -11.43 13.83
CA ASN A 41 -4.96 -11.50 12.56
C ASN A 41 -6.12 -12.48 12.62
N VAL A 42 -7.28 -12.02 12.16
CA VAL A 42 -8.47 -12.85 11.94
C VAL A 42 -8.69 -13.01 10.45
N THR A 43 -8.85 -14.24 10.00
CA THR A 43 -9.21 -14.52 8.62
C THR A 43 -10.68 -14.88 8.49
N TYR A 44 -11.30 -14.44 7.40
CA TYR A 44 -12.64 -14.83 7.02
C TYR A 44 -12.59 -15.63 5.71
N THR A 45 -13.68 -16.38 5.42
CA THR A 45 -13.82 -17.15 4.19
C THR A 45 -15.03 -16.65 3.41
N ASP A 46 -14.98 -16.75 2.08
CA ASP A 46 -16.10 -16.35 1.22
C ASP A 46 -17.24 -17.40 1.12
N TRP A 47 -17.23 -18.37 2.00
CA TRP A 47 -18.30 -19.36 2.09
C TRP A 47 -19.65 -18.75 2.48
N ARG A 48 -19.62 -17.61 3.17
CA ARG A 48 -20.78 -16.80 3.51
C ARG A 48 -20.62 -15.41 2.94
N ARG A 49 -21.68 -14.88 2.38
CA ARG A 49 -21.69 -13.57 1.70
C ARG A 49 -21.14 -12.43 2.55
N ASP A 50 -21.34 -12.45 3.86
CA ASP A 50 -21.00 -11.37 4.77
C ASP A 50 -19.96 -11.75 5.82
N SER A 51 -19.10 -12.71 5.51
CA SER A 51 -18.14 -13.25 6.47
C SER A 51 -17.13 -12.21 6.98
N TYR A 52 -16.75 -11.19 6.18
CA TYR A 52 -15.96 -10.05 6.66
C TYR A 52 -16.65 -9.31 7.81
N PHE A 53 -17.93 -8.99 7.65
CA PHE A 53 -18.71 -8.30 8.68
C PHE A 53 -19.00 -9.17 9.89
N THR A 54 -19.11 -10.48 9.71
CA THR A 54 -19.18 -11.41 10.83
C THR A 54 -17.92 -11.33 11.68
N ALA A 55 -16.75 -11.38 11.06
CA ALA A 55 -15.47 -11.22 11.78
C ALA A 55 -15.36 -9.86 12.48
N LEU A 56 -15.84 -8.78 11.84
CA LEU A 56 -15.88 -7.47 12.51
C LEU A 56 -16.81 -7.44 13.71
N LYS A 57 -17.99 -8.07 13.64
CA LYS A 57 -18.94 -8.14 14.77
C LYS A 57 -18.36 -8.89 15.95
N ASP A 58 -17.63 -9.98 15.70
CA ASP A 58 -16.97 -10.76 16.74
C ASP A 58 -15.87 -9.95 17.47
N LEU A 59 -15.16 -9.08 16.73
CA LEU A 59 -14.13 -8.19 17.28
C LEU A 59 -14.71 -6.97 18.00
N LEU A 60 -15.93 -6.57 17.67
CA LEU A 60 -16.55 -5.31 18.10
C LEU A 60 -17.92 -5.54 18.78
N PRO A 61 -18.01 -6.39 19.79
CA PRO A 61 -19.28 -6.68 20.45
C PRO A 61 -19.84 -5.44 21.16
N GLY A 62 -21.11 -5.12 20.89
CA GLY A 62 -21.86 -4.10 21.62
C GLY A 62 -21.37 -2.67 21.47
N ILE A 63 -20.59 -2.37 20.44
CA ILE A 63 -20.12 -0.99 20.17
C ILE A 63 -21.31 -0.04 19.92
N LYS A 64 -21.11 1.22 20.26
CA LYS A 64 -22.07 2.31 19.99
C LYS A 64 -21.52 3.31 18.96
N ARG A 65 -20.20 3.39 18.86
CA ARG A 65 -19.51 4.30 17.95
C ARG A 65 -18.36 3.55 17.27
N LEU A 66 -18.20 3.76 15.96
CA LEU A 66 -17.13 3.16 15.17
C LEU A 66 -16.39 4.28 14.43
N GLY A 67 -15.10 4.43 14.73
CA GLY A 67 -14.22 5.32 13.96
C GLY A 67 -13.91 4.68 12.60
N VAL A 68 -14.05 5.45 11.55
CA VAL A 68 -13.81 5.03 10.16
C VAL A 68 -13.07 6.13 9.42
N GLU A 69 -12.09 5.80 8.62
CA GLU A 69 -11.39 6.75 7.74
C GLU A 69 -12.29 7.07 6.54
N PHE A 70 -13.04 8.18 6.59
CA PHE A 70 -14.03 8.52 5.57
C PHE A 70 -13.42 8.87 4.21
N ASP A 71 -12.16 9.24 4.16
CA ASP A 71 -11.38 9.47 2.94
C ASP A 71 -10.99 8.17 2.20
N GLU A 72 -11.05 7.02 2.89
CA GLU A 72 -10.72 5.70 2.34
C GLU A 72 -11.95 4.81 2.11
N VAL A 73 -13.05 5.09 2.80
CA VAL A 73 -14.28 4.29 2.73
C VAL A 73 -15.15 4.72 1.55
N ASN A 74 -15.38 3.80 0.62
CA ASN A 74 -16.33 4.03 -0.46
C ASN A 74 -17.79 3.91 0.02
N LEU A 75 -18.74 4.36 -0.81
CA LEU A 75 -20.16 4.34 -0.48
C LEU A 75 -20.70 2.94 -0.22
N ASP A 76 -20.24 1.93 -0.97
CA ASP A 76 -20.66 0.53 -0.78
C ASP A 76 -20.29 0.03 0.62
N LEU A 77 -19.04 0.25 1.04
CA LEU A 77 -18.58 -0.16 2.37
C LEU A 77 -19.32 0.60 3.47
N LYS A 78 -19.60 1.91 3.28
CA LYS A 78 -20.40 2.69 4.24
C LYS A 78 -21.77 2.09 4.42
N MET A 79 -22.50 1.82 3.32
CA MET A 79 -23.84 1.24 3.37
C MET A 79 -23.86 -0.12 4.08
N LEU A 80 -22.87 -0.96 3.80
CA LEU A 80 -22.73 -2.26 4.44
C LEU A 80 -22.38 -2.16 5.93
N LEU A 81 -21.56 -1.18 6.33
CA LEU A 81 -21.30 -0.93 7.74
C LEU A 81 -22.60 -0.53 8.48
N GLU A 82 -23.40 0.35 7.90
CA GLU A 82 -24.70 0.75 8.47
C GLU A 82 -25.69 -0.42 8.55
N GLU A 83 -25.72 -1.28 7.54
CA GLU A 83 -26.55 -2.50 7.52
C GLU A 83 -26.12 -3.52 8.57
N HIS A 84 -24.82 -3.78 8.68
CA HIS A 84 -24.31 -4.80 9.59
C HIS A 84 -24.18 -4.35 11.03
N PHE A 85 -24.09 -3.04 11.28
CA PHE A 85 -24.00 -2.43 12.61
C PHE A 85 -25.16 -1.41 12.81
N PRO A 86 -26.42 -1.85 12.83
CA PRO A 86 -27.56 -0.96 12.92
C PRO A 86 -27.52 -0.18 14.25
N GLY A 87 -27.70 1.14 14.15
CA GLY A 87 -27.69 2.04 15.30
C GLY A 87 -26.32 2.38 15.88
N VAL A 88 -25.24 1.95 15.25
CA VAL A 88 -23.88 2.38 15.57
C VAL A 88 -23.59 3.71 14.84
N GLU A 89 -23.11 4.69 15.60
CA GLU A 89 -22.65 5.96 15.04
C GLU A 89 -21.30 5.77 14.32
N LEU A 90 -21.24 6.07 13.02
CA LEU A 90 -19.99 6.14 12.28
C LEU A 90 -19.35 7.51 12.49
N VAL A 91 -18.09 7.53 12.92
CA VAL A 91 -17.35 8.75 13.25
C VAL A 91 -16.12 8.85 12.36
N ASP A 92 -15.96 9.98 11.68
CA ASP A 92 -14.77 10.23 10.87
C ASP A 92 -13.50 10.32 11.73
N CYS A 93 -12.52 9.48 11.43
CA CYS A 93 -11.20 9.52 12.07
C CYS A 93 -10.05 9.78 11.09
N ALA A 94 -10.34 10.10 9.82
CA ALA A 94 -9.34 10.29 8.77
C ALA A 94 -8.26 11.32 9.15
N ALA A 95 -8.66 12.49 9.63
CA ALA A 95 -7.72 13.53 10.04
C ALA A 95 -6.80 13.07 11.19
N SER A 96 -7.33 12.31 12.16
CA SER A 96 -6.54 11.76 13.26
C SER A 96 -5.56 10.69 12.77
N ALA A 97 -6.00 9.79 11.90
CA ALA A 97 -5.15 8.76 11.30
C ALA A 97 -4.03 9.38 10.46
N MET A 98 -4.34 10.42 9.67
CA MET A 98 -3.34 11.16 8.90
C MET A 98 -2.32 11.85 9.82
N SER A 99 -2.77 12.48 10.89
CA SER A 99 -1.87 13.19 11.81
C SER A 99 -0.84 12.26 12.45
N LEU A 100 -1.20 11.02 12.78
CA LEU A 100 -0.28 10.01 13.29
C LEU A 100 0.83 9.64 12.28
N ARG A 101 0.57 9.76 10.99
CA ARG A 101 1.53 9.47 9.91
C ARG A 101 2.39 10.66 9.51
N THR A 102 2.03 11.85 9.95
CA THR A 102 2.73 13.10 9.58
C THR A 102 4.12 13.19 10.23
N ILE A 103 4.22 12.82 11.50
CA ILE A 103 5.48 12.83 12.24
C ILE A 103 6.03 11.41 12.29
N LYS A 104 7.22 11.22 11.73
CA LYS A 104 7.87 9.91 11.60
C LYS A 104 8.69 9.59 12.84
N SER A 105 8.70 8.32 13.23
CA SER A 105 9.57 7.83 14.30
C SER A 105 11.04 7.72 13.85
N ALA A 106 11.95 7.47 14.78
CA ALA A 106 13.36 7.26 14.46
C ALA A 106 13.58 6.05 13.54
N GLU A 107 12.83 4.97 13.75
CA GLU A 107 12.87 3.75 12.93
C GLU A 107 12.36 4.02 11.52
N GLU A 108 11.26 4.75 11.40
CA GLU A 108 10.71 5.15 10.09
C GLU A 108 11.70 6.03 9.32
N HIS A 109 12.43 6.93 9.99
CA HIS A 109 13.50 7.73 9.37
C HIS A 109 14.62 6.86 8.81
N VAL A 110 15.00 5.76 9.47
CA VAL A 110 16.00 4.83 8.96
C VAL A 110 15.50 4.19 7.66
N LEU A 111 14.25 3.73 7.63
CA LEU A 111 13.65 3.11 6.43
C LEU A 111 13.51 4.10 5.29
N ILE A 112 13.09 5.34 5.57
CA ILE A 112 12.98 6.40 4.56
C ILE A 112 14.35 6.71 3.93
N ARG A 113 15.41 6.82 4.73
CA ARG A 113 16.78 7.02 4.21
C ARG A 113 17.22 5.86 3.33
N LYS A 114 16.96 4.63 3.74
CA LYS A 114 17.24 3.45 2.91
C LYS A 114 16.44 3.45 1.61
N GLY A 115 15.18 3.87 1.63
CA GLY A 115 14.40 4.08 0.42
C GLY A 115 15.03 5.10 -0.52
N ALA A 116 15.52 6.23 0.03
CA ALA A 116 16.25 7.24 -0.75
C ALA A 116 17.56 6.68 -1.36
N ASP A 117 18.31 5.84 -0.63
CA ASP A 117 19.50 5.15 -1.16
C ASP A 117 19.11 4.27 -2.37
N MET A 118 17.98 3.55 -2.30
CA MET A 118 17.50 2.72 -3.40
C MET A 118 17.06 3.56 -4.61
N CYS A 119 16.42 4.70 -4.38
CA CYS A 119 16.14 5.65 -5.47
C CYS A 119 17.43 6.14 -6.14
N ALA A 120 18.48 6.41 -5.37
CA ALA A 120 19.78 6.80 -5.93
C ALA A 120 20.44 5.67 -6.74
N VAL A 121 20.27 4.41 -6.33
CA VAL A 121 20.70 3.23 -7.13
C VAL A 121 19.96 3.22 -8.46
N GLY A 122 18.65 3.35 -8.45
CA GLY A 122 17.83 3.44 -9.68
C GLY A 122 18.23 4.61 -10.58
N GLY A 123 18.44 5.79 -9.99
CA GLY A 123 18.87 6.98 -10.73
C GLY A 123 20.21 6.79 -11.44
N ARG A 124 21.18 6.15 -10.80
CA ARG A 124 22.47 5.83 -11.46
C ARG A 124 22.29 4.85 -12.61
N ALA A 125 21.49 3.82 -12.46
CA ALA A 125 21.21 2.87 -13.54
C ALA A 125 20.49 3.54 -14.71
N LEU A 126 19.54 4.42 -14.41
CA LEU A 126 18.84 5.23 -15.41
C LEU A 126 19.83 6.09 -16.22
N MET A 127 20.70 6.84 -15.54
CA MET A 127 21.70 7.69 -16.19
C MET A 127 22.64 6.91 -17.11
N GLN A 128 22.95 5.68 -16.80
CA GLN A 128 23.78 4.80 -17.64
C GLN A 128 23.01 4.26 -18.86
N ALA A 129 21.69 4.08 -18.72
CA ALA A 129 20.83 3.54 -19.77
C ALA A 129 20.38 4.59 -20.80
N VAL A 130 20.34 5.86 -20.41
CA VAL A 130 19.91 6.97 -21.30
C VAL A 130 20.90 7.15 -22.44
N LYS A 131 20.45 6.80 -23.66
CA LYS A 131 21.20 6.99 -24.90
C LYS A 131 20.22 7.23 -26.05
N PRO A 132 20.59 8.03 -27.08
CA PRO A 132 19.79 8.14 -28.27
C PRO A 132 19.49 6.78 -28.90
N GLY A 133 18.25 6.59 -29.32
CA GLY A 133 17.77 5.34 -29.91
C GLY A 133 17.33 4.26 -28.91
N VAL A 134 17.50 4.47 -27.61
CA VAL A 134 16.98 3.56 -26.59
C VAL A 134 15.52 3.92 -26.28
N PRO A 135 14.60 2.95 -26.24
CA PRO A 135 13.21 3.22 -25.89
C PRO A 135 13.06 3.62 -24.40
N GLU A 136 12.10 4.49 -24.12
CA GLU A 136 11.80 4.96 -22.75
C GLU A 136 11.59 3.80 -21.76
N HIS A 137 10.84 2.76 -22.18
CA HIS A 137 10.55 1.63 -21.30
C HIS A 137 11.80 0.83 -20.91
N GLU A 138 12.79 0.70 -21.78
CA GLU A 138 14.05 0.00 -21.44
C GLU A 138 14.85 0.76 -20.39
N ILE A 139 14.84 2.09 -20.46
CA ILE A 139 15.48 2.95 -19.47
C ILE A 139 14.76 2.83 -18.11
N ALA A 140 13.42 2.85 -18.12
CA ALA A 140 12.62 2.66 -16.93
C ALA A 140 12.84 1.28 -16.30
N LEU A 141 12.91 0.21 -17.11
CA LEU A 141 13.19 -1.15 -16.65
C LEU A 141 14.59 -1.28 -16.04
N ALA A 142 15.59 -0.65 -16.62
CA ALA A 142 16.95 -0.65 -16.09
C ALA A 142 16.99 -0.06 -14.67
N SER A 143 16.34 1.08 -14.47
CA SER A 143 16.22 1.75 -13.17
C SER A 143 15.44 0.88 -12.16
N THR A 144 14.25 0.44 -12.53
CA THR A 144 13.38 -0.39 -11.65
C THR A 144 14.09 -1.67 -11.25
N SER A 145 14.73 -2.37 -12.20
CA SER A 145 15.45 -3.61 -11.93
C SER A 145 16.63 -3.40 -10.95
N ALA A 146 17.34 -2.27 -11.08
CA ALA A 146 18.42 -1.93 -10.16
C ALA A 146 17.91 -1.70 -8.73
N MET A 147 16.80 -0.97 -8.59
CA MET A 147 16.16 -0.73 -7.29
C MET A 147 15.68 -2.04 -6.65
N VAL A 148 15.00 -2.91 -7.40
CA VAL A 148 14.51 -4.21 -6.89
C VAL A 148 15.67 -5.07 -6.39
N ARG A 149 16.77 -5.15 -7.13
CA ARG A 149 17.97 -5.89 -6.67
C ARG A 149 18.58 -5.28 -5.41
N GLY A 150 18.69 -3.93 -5.37
CA GLY A 150 19.21 -3.24 -4.19
C GLY A 150 18.33 -3.43 -2.95
N ILE A 151 17.02 -3.47 -3.11
CA ILE A 151 16.08 -3.79 -2.02
C ILE A 151 16.29 -5.23 -1.55
N ALA A 152 16.38 -6.20 -2.47
CA ALA A 152 16.59 -7.60 -2.13
C ALA A 152 17.91 -7.85 -1.37
N GLU A 153 18.97 -7.15 -1.73
CA GLU A 153 20.26 -7.20 -1.04
C GLU A 153 20.22 -6.55 0.34
N SER A 154 19.56 -5.38 0.46
CA SER A 154 19.49 -4.62 1.70
C SER A 154 18.49 -5.19 2.71
N PHE A 155 17.43 -5.83 2.23
CA PHE A 155 16.33 -6.35 3.01
C PHE A 155 15.95 -7.78 2.55
N PRO A 156 16.78 -8.80 2.84
CA PRO A 156 16.62 -10.14 2.28
C PRO A 156 15.31 -10.85 2.66
N PHE A 157 14.62 -10.36 3.69
CA PHE A 157 13.34 -10.91 4.16
C PHE A 157 12.12 -10.06 3.76
N VAL A 158 12.32 -9.00 2.96
CA VAL A 158 11.18 -8.22 2.49
C VAL A 158 10.39 -9.02 1.45
N GLU A 159 9.08 -9.05 1.60
CA GLU A 159 8.19 -9.82 0.74
C GLU A 159 7.62 -8.99 -0.42
N LEU A 160 7.71 -7.67 -0.35
CA LEU A 160 7.19 -6.76 -1.36
C LEU A 160 8.26 -5.73 -1.73
N MET A 161 8.62 -5.72 -2.99
CA MET A 161 9.59 -4.79 -3.57
C MET A 161 8.87 -3.88 -4.56
N ASP A 162 7.81 -3.19 -4.05
CA ASP A 162 6.96 -2.35 -4.87
C ASP A 162 7.69 -1.05 -5.24
N THR A 163 8.17 -1.02 -6.47
CA THR A 163 8.84 0.14 -7.03
C THR A 163 8.70 0.16 -8.54
N TRP A 164 8.65 1.34 -9.12
CA TRP A 164 8.67 1.57 -10.56
C TRP A 164 9.38 2.86 -10.89
N THR A 165 9.71 3.04 -12.15
CA THR A 165 10.31 4.25 -12.69
C THR A 165 9.43 4.84 -13.77
N TRP A 166 9.11 6.12 -13.62
CA TRP A 166 8.54 6.94 -14.67
C TRP A 166 9.70 7.61 -15.41
N PHE A 167 9.85 7.29 -16.69
CA PHE A 167 10.83 7.91 -17.55
C PHE A 167 10.16 8.44 -18.82
N GLN A 168 10.37 9.69 -19.10
CA GLN A 168 9.74 10.40 -20.19
C GLN A 168 10.79 11.23 -20.92
N SER A 169 10.61 11.40 -22.24
CA SER A 169 11.52 12.19 -23.07
C SER A 169 10.77 12.98 -24.14
N GLY A 170 11.31 14.13 -24.53
CA GLY A 170 10.73 14.97 -25.60
C GLY A 170 9.26 15.29 -25.36
N ILE A 171 8.41 15.02 -26.34
CA ILE A 171 6.97 15.32 -26.28
C ILE A 171 6.25 14.66 -25.07
N ASN A 172 6.75 13.54 -24.58
CA ASN A 172 6.13 12.85 -23.44
C ASN A 172 6.40 13.54 -22.08
N THR A 173 7.16 14.64 -22.06
CA THR A 173 7.41 15.42 -20.84
C THR A 173 6.39 16.53 -20.59
N ASP A 174 5.32 16.60 -21.39
CA ASP A 174 4.24 17.58 -21.27
C ASP A 174 3.32 17.33 -20.06
N GLY A 175 3.41 16.16 -19.41
CA GLY A 175 2.70 15.81 -18.19
C GLY A 175 3.54 14.99 -17.23
N ALA A 176 3.49 15.33 -15.93
CA ALA A 176 4.33 14.70 -14.90
C ALA A 176 4.07 13.20 -14.72
N HIS A 177 2.88 12.72 -15.07
CA HIS A 177 2.46 11.33 -14.88
C HIS A 177 2.12 10.63 -16.21
N ASN A 178 2.70 11.07 -17.31
CA ASN A 178 2.53 10.36 -18.57
C ASN A 178 3.15 8.96 -18.48
N PRO A 179 2.47 7.94 -19.01
CA PRO A 179 2.96 6.58 -18.96
C PRO A 179 4.26 6.44 -19.78
N VAL A 180 5.09 5.52 -19.37
CA VAL A 180 6.29 5.12 -20.09
C VAL A 180 5.89 4.47 -21.43
N THR A 181 6.52 4.87 -22.51
CA THR A 181 6.17 4.43 -23.85
C THR A 181 7.33 3.71 -24.57
N ASN A 182 7.09 3.33 -25.82
CA ASN A 182 8.13 2.82 -26.72
C ASN A 182 8.82 3.95 -27.51
N LYS A 183 8.60 5.21 -27.16
CA LYS A 183 9.27 6.33 -27.83
C LYS A 183 10.78 6.19 -27.64
N LEU A 184 11.52 6.37 -28.73
CA LEU A 184 12.98 6.39 -28.68
C LEU A 184 13.47 7.73 -28.14
N VAL A 185 14.50 7.70 -27.31
CA VAL A 185 15.21 8.91 -26.88
C VAL A 185 15.95 9.50 -28.08
N GLU A 186 15.81 10.79 -28.28
CA GLU A 186 16.46 11.54 -29.34
C GLU A 186 17.64 12.33 -28.79
N ALA A 187 18.66 12.57 -29.61
CA ALA A 187 19.69 13.54 -29.29
C ALA A 187 19.09 14.95 -29.35
N GLY A 188 19.23 15.74 -28.28
CA GLY A 188 18.75 17.11 -28.18
C GLY A 188 19.79 18.11 -28.60
#